data_7f182c626b7303fcd7bcf2554fb0e532
#
_entry.id   7f182c626b7303fcd7bcf2554fb0e532
#
_cell.length_a   1.000
_cell.length_b   1.000
_cell.length_c   1.000
_cell.angle_alpha   90.00
_cell.angle_beta   90.00
_cell.angle_gamma   90.00
#
_symmetry.space_group_name_H-M   'P 1'
#
loop_
_entity.id
_entity.type
_entity.pdbx_description
1 polymer ?
#
loop_
_entity_poly.entity_id
_entity_poly.type
_entity_poly.pdbx_seq_one_letter_code
_entity_poly.pdbx_strand_id
1 'polypeptide(L)'
;MEVTPALKDYVEKRVGKVAKYFDRVGEITVLLTVSKGRHIVEVTVPVEGGVLLRGEEATMDMYTSIDLVVEKLERQIHKHKTKLQRRFRGGGFKADLVAEGSGAA
;
A
#
# COMPACT_ATOMS: atom_id res chain seq x y z
N MET A 1 -19.59 -8.50 0.20
CA MET A 1 -18.95 -9.61 0.92
C MET A 1 -18.87 -9.26 2.39
N GLU A 2 -18.87 -10.26 3.22
CA GLU A 2 -18.79 -10.05 4.65
C GLU A 2 -17.34 -10.12 5.13
N VAL A 3 -16.96 -9.15 5.96
CA VAL A 3 -15.62 -9.16 6.55
C VAL A 3 -15.71 -9.82 7.91
N THR A 4 -15.16 -11.04 8.03
CA THR A 4 -15.16 -11.76 9.29
C THR A 4 -14.17 -11.11 10.25
N PRO A 5 -14.33 -11.36 11.58
CA PRO A 5 -13.34 -10.82 12.54
C PRO A 5 -11.92 -11.30 12.25
N ALA A 6 -11.77 -12.56 11.81
CA ALA A 6 -10.45 -13.09 11.50
C ALA A 6 -9.83 -12.36 10.31
N LEU A 7 -10.63 -12.08 9.29
CA LEU A 7 -10.16 -11.38 8.11
C LEU A 7 -9.78 -9.94 8.47
N LYS A 8 -10.60 -9.30 9.28
CA LYS A 8 -10.31 -7.94 9.73
C LYS A 8 -9.00 -7.88 10.51
N ASP A 9 -8.79 -8.82 11.42
CA ASP A 9 -7.55 -8.88 12.18
C ASP A 9 -6.35 -9.07 11.28
N TYR A 10 -6.50 -9.94 10.28
CA TYR A 10 -5.41 -10.20 9.35
C TYR A 10 -5.02 -8.95 8.56
N VAL A 11 -6.03 -8.26 8.05
CA VAL A 11 -5.81 -7.01 7.31
C VAL A 11 -5.11 -5.99 8.21
N GLU A 12 -5.60 -5.81 9.43
CA GLU A 12 -5.04 -4.82 10.34
C GLU A 12 -3.58 -5.15 10.68
N LYS A 13 -3.28 -6.43 10.89
CA LYS A 13 -1.91 -6.84 11.19
C LYS A 13 -0.99 -6.62 10.01
N ARG A 14 -1.41 -7.09 8.84
CA ARG A 14 -0.53 -7.06 7.66
C ARG A 14 -0.37 -5.64 7.13
N VAL A 15 -1.48 -4.92 6.98
CA VAL A 15 -1.43 -3.56 6.45
C VAL A 15 -0.86 -2.60 7.47
N GLY A 16 -1.11 -2.84 8.75
CA GLY A 16 -0.56 -2.02 9.81
C GLY A 16 0.96 -1.98 9.81
N LYS A 17 1.61 -3.06 9.38
CA LYS A 17 3.06 -3.07 9.27
C LYS A 17 3.58 -2.08 8.24
N VAL A 18 2.80 -1.86 7.19
CA VAL A 18 3.17 -0.90 6.16
C VAL A 18 3.25 0.50 6.75
N ALA A 19 2.33 0.84 7.63
CA ALA A 19 2.29 2.16 8.24
C ALA A 19 3.55 2.46 9.06
N LYS A 20 4.18 1.43 9.59
CA LYS A 20 5.35 1.61 10.45
C LYS A 20 6.59 2.08 9.71
N TYR A 21 6.58 2.01 8.39
CA TYR A 21 7.69 2.52 7.59
C TYR A 21 7.75 4.04 7.55
N PHE A 22 6.69 4.70 8.02
CA PHE A 22 6.59 6.15 7.94
C PHE A 22 6.28 6.73 9.31
N ASP A 23 6.75 7.96 9.56
CA ASP A 23 6.46 8.67 10.79
C ASP A 23 5.01 9.12 10.83
N ARG A 24 4.47 9.49 9.68
CA ARG A 24 3.10 9.98 9.59
C ARG A 24 2.39 9.31 8.43
N VAL A 25 1.24 8.77 8.75
CA VAL A 25 0.40 8.10 7.76
C VAL A 25 -1.02 8.60 7.99
N GLY A 26 -1.68 8.95 6.90
CA GLY A 26 -3.09 9.34 7.00
C GLY A 26 -3.97 8.13 7.15
N GLU A 27 -5.23 8.29 6.84
CA GLU A 27 -6.19 7.21 6.99
C GLU A 27 -5.98 6.19 5.88
N ILE A 28 -5.63 4.97 6.28
CA ILE A 28 -5.43 3.88 5.33
C ILE A 28 -6.78 3.32 4.94
N THR A 29 -7.01 3.19 3.65
CA THR A 29 -8.25 2.62 3.13
C THR A 29 -7.97 1.25 2.54
N VAL A 30 -8.74 0.25 2.96
CA VAL A 30 -8.64 -1.11 2.43
C VAL A 30 -10.00 -1.51 1.91
N LEU A 31 -10.06 -1.80 0.64
CA LEU A 31 -11.31 -2.21 -0.01
C LEU A 31 -11.19 -3.66 -0.42
N LEU A 32 -12.09 -4.48 0.08
CA LEU A 32 -12.13 -5.91 -0.22
C LEU A 32 -13.38 -6.20 -1.05
N THR A 33 -13.17 -6.89 -2.16
CA THR A 33 -14.26 -7.19 -3.08
C THR A 33 -14.12 -8.62 -3.58
N VAL A 34 -15.24 -9.30 -3.75
CA VAL A 34 -15.27 -10.60 -4.41
C VAL A 34 -16.12 -10.47 -5.66
N SER A 35 -15.54 -10.80 -6.80
CA SER A 35 -16.24 -10.70 -8.07
C SER A 35 -15.84 -11.86 -8.95
N LYS A 36 -16.81 -12.64 -9.38
CA LYS A 36 -16.60 -13.79 -10.28
C LYS A 36 -15.53 -14.73 -9.77
N GLY A 37 -15.57 -15.02 -8.48
CA GLY A 37 -14.63 -15.93 -7.85
C GLY A 37 -13.27 -15.35 -7.56
N ARG A 38 -13.05 -14.09 -7.89
CA ARG A 38 -11.77 -13.44 -7.61
C ARG A 38 -11.90 -12.59 -6.35
N HIS A 39 -10.90 -12.71 -5.50
CA HIS A 39 -10.82 -11.95 -4.25
C HIS A 39 -9.88 -10.79 -4.48
N ILE A 40 -10.45 -9.60 -4.52
CA ILE A 40 -9.73 -8.38 -4.88
C ILE A 40 -9.51 -7.54 -3.64
N VAL A 41 -8.29 -7.07 -3.44
CA VAL A 41 -7.98 -6.15 -2.35
C VAL A 41 -7.31 -4.92 -2.95
N GLU A 42 -7.77 -3.76 -2.52
CA GLU A 42 -7.18 -2.48 -2.92
C GLU A 42 -6.81 -1.72 -1.65
N VAL A 43 -5.57 -1.27 -1.56
CA VAL A 43 -5.08 -0.55 -0.39
C VAL A 43 -4.56 0.81 -0.83
N THR A 44 -4.96 1.84 -0.11
CA THR A 44 -4.47 3.20 -0.33
C THR A 44 -3.90 3.70 0.98
N VAL A 45 -2.64 4.14 0.93
CA VAL A 45 -1.91 4.61 2.11
C VAL A 45 -1.43 6.03 1.84
N PRO A 46 -2.11 7.04 2.42
CA PRO A 46 -1.60 8.41 2.29
C PRO A 46 -0.41 8.58 3.23
N VAL A 47 0.70 9.03 2.70
CA VAL A 47 1.89 9.27 3.51
C VAL A 47 2.24 10.74 3.46
N GLU A 48 3.16 11.15 4.33
CA GLU A 48 3.55 12.54 4.41
C GLU A 48 4.12 13.04 3.09
N GLY A 49 3.97 14.33 2.84
CA GLY A 49 4.42 14.92 1.58
C GLY A 49 3.38 14.86 0.47
N GLY A 50 2.16 14.47 0.78
CA GLY A 50 1.09 14.43 -0.20
C GLY A 50 1.15 13.25 -1.14
N VAL A 51 1.91 12.22 -0.78
CA VAL A 51 2.08 11.04 -1.61
C VAL A 51 1.07 9.98 -1.23
N LEU A 52 0.49 9.33 -2.22
CA LEU A 52 -0.41 8.20 -2.00
C LEU A 52 0.25 6.93 -2.51
N LEU A 53 0.36 5.95 -1.63
CA LEU A 53 0.76 4.61 -2.04
C LEU A 53 -0.48 3.80 -2.28
N ARG A 54 -0.53 3.10 -3.39
CA ARG A 54 -1.68 2.31 -3.76
C ARG A 54 -1.25 0.97 -4.32
N GLY A 55 -2.03 -0.04 -3.99
CA GLY A 55 -1.80 -1.36 -4.54
C GLY A 55 -3.12 -2.09 -4.67
N GLU A 56 -3.19 -2.96 -5.66
CA GLU A 56 -4.35 -3.80 -5.87
C GLU A 56 -3.89 -5.18 -6.30
N GLU A 57 -4.49 -6.22 -5.73
CA GLU A 57 -4.21 -7.60 -6.10
C GLU A 57 -5.50 -8.40 -6.11
N ALA A 58 -5.54 -9.39 -6.98
CA ALA A 58 -6.70 -10.26 -7.10
C ALA A 58 -6.21 -11.69 -7.26
N THR A 59 -6.75 -12.59 -6.42
CA THR A 59 -6.43 -14.01 -6.47
C THR A 59 -7.67 -14.81 -6.15
N MET A 60 -7.52 -16.11 -6.05
CA MET A 60 -8.62 -17.00 -5.70
C MET A 60 -8.84 -17.08 -4.18
N ASP A 61 -8.03 -16.40 -3.40
CA ASP A 61 -8.11 -16.44 -1.94
C ASP A 61 -7.80 -15.05 -1.36
N MET A 62 -8.68 -14.56 -0.49
CA MET A 62 -8.53 -13.20 0.03
C MET A 62 -7.25 -13.02 0.86
N TYR A 63 -6.88 -14.00 1.66
CA TYR A 63 -5.65 -13.91 2.46
C TYR A 63 -4.42 -13.80 1.56
N THR A 64 -4.41 -14.57 0.48
CA THR A 64 -3.33 -14.50 -0.50
C THR A 64 -3.29 -13.12 -1.15
N SER A 65 -4.45 -12.58 -1.51
CA SER A 65 -4.52 -11.26 -2.12
C SER A 65 -3.96 -10.20 -1.19
N ILE A 66 -4.29 -10.29 0.10
CA ILE A 66 -3.79 -9.36 1.10
C ILE A 66 -2.26 -9.47 1.22
N ASP A 67 -1.73 -10.68 1.27
CA ASP A 67 -0.29 -10.87 1.35
C ASP A 67 0.43 -10.26 0.16
N LEU A 68 -0.11 -10.48 -1.03
CA LEU A 68 0.51 -9.97 -2.24
C LEU A 68 0.46 -8.46 -2.32
N VAL A 69 -0.65 -7.85 -1.92
CA VAL A 69 -0.75 -6.39 -1.96
C VAL A 69 0.20 -5.75 -0.96
N VAL A 70 0.38 -6.38 0.21
CA VAL A 70 1.32 -5.87 1.20
C VAL A 70 2.75 -5.93 0.67
N GLU A 71 3.12 -7.04 0.04
CA GLU A 71 4.44 -7.16 -0.57
C GLU A 71 4.66 -6.10 -1.65
N LYS A 72 3.63 -5.86 -2.44
CA LYS A 72 3.68 -4.84 -3.48
C LYS A 72 3.90 -3.46 -2.89
N LEU A 73 3.17 -3.15 -1.82
CA LEU A 73 3.33 -1.87 -1.14
C LEU A 73 4.72 -1.74 -0.52
N GLU A 74 5.24 -2.81 0.06
CA GLU A 74 6.57 -2.78 0.64
C GLU A 74 7.63 -2.50 -0.42
N ARG A 75 7.48 -3.08 -1.59
CA ARG A 75 8.40 -2.78 -2.69
C ARG A 75 8.32 -1.32 -3.11
N GLN A 76 7.10 -0.77 -3.17
CA GLN A 76 6.93 0.64 -3.47
C GLN A 76 7.59 1.53 -2.43
N ILE A 77 7.45 1.16 -1.16
CA ILE A 77 8.03 1.92 -0.07
C ILE A 77 9.55 1.97 -0.16
N HIS A 78 10.18 0.84 -0.39
CA HIS A 78 11.63 0.79 -0.50
C HIS A 78 12.12 1.66 -1.65
N LYS A 79 11.48 1.55 -2.79
CA LYS A 79 11.82 2.36 -3.94
C LYS A 79 11.64 3.85 -3.65
N HIS A 80 10.53 4.17 -3.01
CA HIS A 80 10.17 5.54 -2.67
C HIS A 80 11.18 6.15 -1.70
N LYS A 81 11.50 5.43 -0.64
CA LYS A 81 12.46 5.92 0.36
C LYS A 81 13.85 6.08 -0.21
N THR A 82 14.27 5.19 -1.08
CA THR A 82 15.55 5.30 -1.73
C THR A 82 15.63 6.58 -2.56
N LYS A 83 14.59 6.86 -3.31
CA LYS A 83 14.53 8.09 -4.11
C LYS A 83 14.54 9.33 -3.23
N LEU A 84 13.81 9.30 -2.15
CA LEU A 84 13.74 10.41 -1.23
C LEU A 84 15.11 10.71 -0.63
N GLN A 85 15.81 9.67 -0.21
CA GLN A 85 17.14 9.83 0.35
C GLN A 85 18.13 10.41 -0.67
N ARG A 86 18.06 9.94 -1.90
CA ARG A 86 18.91 10.47 -2.96
C ARG A 86 18.65 11.95 -3.17
N ARG A 87 17.37 12.32 -3.19
CA ARG A 87 17.00 13.71 -3.44
C ARG A 87 17.45 14.62 -2.32
N PHE A 88 17.41 14.14 -1.09
CA PHE A 88 17.93 14.91 0.02
C PHE A 88 19.41 15.19 -0.15
N ARG A 89 20.17 14.18 -0.54
CA ARG A 89 21.59 14.36 -0.76
C ARG A 89 21.87 15.29 -1.91
N GLY A 90 21.04 15.21 -2.95
CA GLY A 90 21.19 16.03 -4.13
C GLY A 90 20.55 17.39 -4.01
N GLY A 91 19.87 17.65 -2.93
CA GLY A 91 19.22 18.93 -2.71
C GLY A 91 17.90 19.10 -3.43
N GLY A 92 17.39 18.08 -4.09
CA GLY A 92 16.14 18.19 -4.80
C GLY A 92 15.11 17.21 -4.29
N PHE A 93 13.97 17.68 -3.91
CA PHE A 93 12.86 16.83 -3.51
C PHE A 93 11.64 17.34 -4.24
N LYS A 94 11.08 16.54 -5.11
CA LYS A 94 10.05 17.00 -6.01
C LYS A 94 8.86 16.06 -6.11
N ALA A 95 7.83 16.59 -6.73
CA ALA A 95 6.58 15.91 -6.88
C ALA A 95 6.63 14.69 -7.81
N ASP A 96 7.69 14.48 -8.51
CA ASP A 96 7.79 13.30 -9.37
C ASP A 96 7.76 12.01 -8.55
N LEU A 97 8.01 12.10 -7.25
CA LEU A 97 7.80 10.96 -6.37
C LEU A 97 6.35 10.52 -6.35
N VAL A 98 5.45 11.48 -6.48
CA VAL A 98 4.02 11.19 -6.52
C VAL A 98 3.69 10.37 -7.76
N ALA A 99 4.24 10.76 -8.89
CA ALA A 99 4.00 10.05 -10.14
C ALA A 99 4.49 8.61 -10.04
N GLU A 100 5.59 8.40 -9.34
CA GLU A 100 6.10 7.06 -9.10
C GLU A 100 5.07 6.20 -8.39
N GLY A 101 4.52 6.75 -7.34
CA GLY A 101 3.56 6.01 -6.55
C GLY A 101 2.36 5.59 -7.35
N SER A 102 1.87 6.45 -8.23
CA SER A 102 0.73 6.10 -9.06
C SER A 102 1.12 5.13 -10.15
N GLY A 103 2.30 5.29 -10.66
CA GLY A 103 2.73 4.50 -11.81
C GLY A 103 2.85 3.03 -11.51
N ALA A 104 2.78 2.67 -10.27
CA ALA A 104 2.88 1.29 -9.88
C ALA A 104 1.70 0.46 -10.36
N ALA A 105 0.70 1.09 -10.81
CA ALA A 105 -0.51 0.41 -11.27
C ALA A 105 -0.23 -0.53 -12.44
#